data_1ae455133bc95eb556141cddadea3318
#
_entry.id   1ae455133bc95eb556141cddadea3318
#
_cell.length_a   1.000
_cell.length_b   1.000
_cell.length_c   1.000
_cell.angle_alpha   90.00
_cell.angle_beta   90.00
_cell.angle_gamma   90.00
#
_symmetry.space_group_name_H-M   'P 1'
#
loop_
_entity.id
_entity.type
_entity.pdbx_description
1 polymer ?
#
loop_
_entity_poly.entity_id
_entity_poly.type
_entity_poly.pdbx_seq_one_letter_code
_entity_poly.pdbx_strand_id
1 'polypeptide(L)'
;MANILIVDDEKEIADLVEIYLKNENYNVYKYYSSKDLLKNIDKLEIDLAILDVTMPDIDGFKLCNKIREKYNFPIIFVTAKVENIDKITGLSIGADDYITKPFQPLELIARVKAQLRRYKKYNNQDNTINTNEIDFRGIRINNSTHEFFFNEKLVELTKTEFAILWKLCANRGNVVKSDELFSKVWGEKYFERDNNTIMVHIRHLREKMNDGGRNPKYIKTVYGMGYKIEK
;
A
#
# COMPACT_ATOMS: atom_id res chain seq x y z
N MET A 1 17.92 -3.18 11.03
CA MET A 1 17.25 -4.44 10.63
C MET A 1 15.78 -4.12 10.56
N ALA A 2 15.03 -4.59 9.58
CA ALA A 2 13.59 -4.27 9.54
C ALA A 2 12.80 -5.31 10.35
N ASN A 3 11.72 -4.85 10.98
CA ASN A 3 10.85 -5.66 11.81
C ASN A 3 9.57 -5.99 11.03
N ILE A 4 9.35 -7.26 10.77
CA ILE A 4 8.19 -7.75 10.01
C ILE A 4 7.20 -8.42 10.94
N LEU A 5 5.95 -8.01 10.90
CA LEU A 5 4.85 -8.68 11.58
C LEU A 5 4.22 -9.72 10.64
N ILE A 6 3.98 -10.93 11.15
CA ILE A 6 3.19 -11.97 10.49
C ILE A 6 1.97 -12.28 11.36
N VAL A 7 0.79 -12.32 10.77
CA VAL A 7 -0.45 -12.79 11.42
C VAL A 7 -1.15 -13.77 10.49
N ASP A 8 -1.13 -15.04 10.84
CA ASP A 8 -1.71 -16.13 10.06
C ASP A 8 -2.06 -17.27 11.03
N ASP A 9 -3.27 -17.77 11.04
CA ASP A 9 -3.69 -18.87 11.92
C ASP A 9 -3.17 -20.23 11.47
N GLU A 10 -2.77 -20.36 10.20
CA GLU A 10 -2.08 -21.53 9.68
C GLU A 10 -0.60 -21.50 10.09
N LYS A 11 -0.27 -22.19 11.18
CA LYS A 11 1.07 -22.20 11.77
C LYS A 11 2.16 -22.59 10.77
N GLU A 12 1.89 -23.57 9.91
CA GLU A 12 2.84 -24.08 8.92
C GLU A 12 3.22 -22.99 7.91
N ILE A 13 2.25 -22.17 7.49
CA ILE A 13 2.47 -21.04 6.57
C ILE A 13 3.24 -19.94 7.27
N ALA A 14 2.82 -19.55 8.46
CA ALA A 14 3.50 -18.52 9.24
C ALA A 14 4.96 -18.90 9.54
N ASP A 15 5.22 -20.17 9.88
CA ASP A 15 6.55 -20.70 10.18
C ASP A 15 7.43 -20.72 8.91
N LEU A 16 6.86 -21.13 7.79
CA LEU A 16 7.55 -21.09 6.50
C LEU A 16 7.95 -19.66 6.11
N VAL A 17 7.02 -18.73 6.20
CA VAL A 17 7.27 -17.31 5.89
C VAL A 17 8.33 -16.74 6.83
N GLU A 18 8.28 -17.05 8.12
CA GLU A 18 9.29 -16.63 9.09
C GLU A 18 10.69 -17.09 8.70
N ILE A 19 10.85 -18.36 8.29
CA ILE A 19 12.16 -18.92 7.88
C ILE A 19 12.73 -18.11 6.70
N TYR A 20 11.93 -17.85 5.67
CA TYR A 20 12.38 -17.07 4.52
C TYR A 20 12.73 -15.63 4.88
N LEU A 21 11.94 -14.98 5.73
CA LEU A 21 12.23 -13.61 6.17
C LEU A 21 13.50 -13.54 7.03
N LYS A 22 13.71 -14.51 7.93
CA LYS A 22 14.93 -14.59 8.75
C LYS A 22 16.18 -14.82 7.90
N ASN A 23 16.09 -15.61 6.84
CA ASN A 23 17.20 -15.81 5.88
C ASN A 23 17.58 -14.51 5.15
N GLU A 24 16.66 -13.56 5.05
CA GLU A 24 16.89 -12.21 4.50
C GLU A 24 17.29 -11.19 5.58
N ASN A 25 17.65 -11.64 6.77
CA ASN A 25 18.05 -10.82 7.92
C ASN A 25 16.97 -9.84 8.40
N TYR A 26 15.70 -10.25 8.42
CA TYR A 26 14.61 -9.50 9.05
C TYR A 26 14.32 -10.02 10.45
N ASN A 27 13.94 -9.12 11.37
CA ASN A 27 13.31 -9.52 12.63
C ASN A 27 11.85 -9.84 12.37
N VAL A 28 11.33 -10.89 12.99
CA VAL A 28 9.96 -11.35 12.75
C VAL A 28 9.20 -11.41 14.07
N TYR A 29 8.08 -10.70 14.14
CA TYR A 29 7.03 -10.85 15.14
C TYR A 29 5.94 -11.73 14.54
N LYS A 30 5.63 -12.86 15.19
CA LYS A 30 4.68 -13.83 14.66
C LYS A 30 3.52 -14.03 15.62
N TYR A 31 2.30 -13.94 15.11
CA TYR A 31 1.05 -14.16 15.82
C TYR A 31 0.14 -15.10 15.02
N TYR A 32 -0.54 -15.99 15.72
CA TYR A 32 -1.52 -16.92 15.14
C TYR A 32 -2.96 -16.49 15.41
N SER A 33 -3.15 -15.32 16.02
CA SER A 33 -4.43 -14.77 16.42
C SER A 33 -4.38 -13.25 16.32
N SER A 34 -5.36 -12.66 15.65
CA SER A 34 -5.54 -11.22 15.57
C SER A 34 -5.79 -10.58 16.93
N LYS A 35 -6.51 -11.29 17.82
CA LYS A 35 -6.79 -10.80 19.18
C LYS A 35 -5.54 -10.69 20.03
N ASP A 36 -4.62 -11.64 19.89
CA ASP A 36 -3.38 -11.64 20.67
C ASP A 36 -2.40 -10.60 20.15
N LEU A 37 -2.37 -10.37 18.86
CA LEU A 37 -1.64 -9.24 18.32
C LEU A 37 -2.17 -7.92 18.88
N LEU A 38 -3.47 -7.67 18.82
CA LEU A 38 -4.06 -6.38 19.25
C LEU A 38 -3.80 -6.04 20.71
N LYS A 39 -3.55 -7.03 21.58
CA LYS A 39 -3.14 -6.81 22.99
C LYS A 39 -1.70 -6.30 23.10
N ASN A 40 -0.87 -6.54 22.10
CA ASN A 40 0.58 -6.32 22.17
C ASN A 40 1.12 -5.34 21.13
N ILE A 41 0.34 -4.97 20.11
CA ILE A 41 0.80 -4.19 18.96
C ILE A 41 1.44 -2.86 19.35
N ASP A 42 0.94 -2.20 20.38
CA ASP A 42 1.46 -0.91 20.86
C ASP A 42 2.89 -1.02 21.47
N LYS A 43 3.39 -2.25 21.70
CA LYS A 43 4.72 -2.53 22.24
C LYS A 43 5.72 -2.92 21.15
N LEU A 44 5.28 -3.04 19.92
CA LEU A 44 6.08 -3.52 18.81
C LEU A 44 6.48 -2.37 17.89
N GLU A 45 7.72 -2.39 17.47
CA GLU A 45 8.21 -1.54 16.38
C GLU A 45 8.08 -2.30 15.06
N ILE A 46 7.13 -1.93 14.21
CA ILE A 46 6.78 -2.66 12.99
C ILE A 46 7.11 -1.80 11.77
N ASP A 47 7.89 -2.36 10.84
CA ASP A 47 8.21 -1.72 9.55
C ASP A 47 7.30 -2.20 8.42
N LEU A 48 6.72 -3.42 8.53
CA LEU A 48 5.79 -4.00 7.56
C LEU A 48 4.98 -5.12 8.22
N ALA A 49 3.72 -5.28 7.84
CA ALA A 49 2.88 -6.40 8.26
C ALA A 49 2.48 -7.30 7.07
N ILE A 50 2.46 -8.60 7.32
CA ILE A 50 1.89 -9.64 6.46
C ILE A 50 0.70 -10.22 7.22
N LEU A 51 -0.50 -10.10 6.65
CA LEU A 51 -1.74 -10.50 7.31
C LEU A 51 -2.49 -11.53 6.45
N ASP A 52 -2.87 -12.65 7.04
CA ASP A 52 -3.88 -13.47 6.39
C ASP A 52 -5.26 -12.80 6.47
N VAL A 53 -6.02 -12.95 5.42
CA VAL A 53 -7.41 -12.46 5.37
C VAL A 53 -8.35 -13.40 6.10
N THR A 54 -8.12 -14.73 5.99
CA THR A 54 -9.05 -15.74 6.47
C THR A 54 -8.63 -16.25 7.84
N MET A 55 -9.01 -15.52 8.89
CA MET A 55 -8.73 -15.91 10.28
C MET A 55 -10.02 -16.10 11.09
N PRO A 56 -10.05 -17.06 12.03
CA PRO A 56 -11.30 -17.45 12.73
C PRO A 56 -11.76 -16.43 13.77
N ASP A 57 -10.88 -15.60 14.32
CA ASP A 57 -11.19 -14.67 15.43
C ASP A 57 -11.59 -13.28 14.94
N ILE A 58 -10.70 -12.57 14.29
CA ILE A 58 -10.93 -11.28 13.60
C ILE A 58 -10.30 -11.43 12.23
N ASP A 59 -11.12 -11.33 11.18
CA ASP A 59 -10.61 -11.43 9.81
C ASP A 59 -9.56 -10.33 9.52
N GLY A 60 -8.67 -10.62 8.57
CA GLY A 60 -7.55 -9.75 8.25
C GLY A 60 -7.98 -8.36 7.79
N PHE A 61 -9.15 -8.22 7.19
CA PHE A 61 -9.67 -6.91 6.76
C PHE A 61 -10.03 -6.03 7.96
N LYS A 62 -10.73 -6.60 8.95
CA LYS A 62 -11.05 -5.90 10.20
C LYS A 62 -9.80 -5.59 11.01
N LEU A 63 -8.83 -6.51 11.00
CA LEU A 63 -7.53 -6.29 11.64
C LEU A 63 -6.80 -5.12 10.99
N CYS A 64 -6.74 -5.08 9.66
CA CYS A 64 -6.13 -3.99 8.90
C CYS A 64 -6.75 -2.64 9.24
N ASN A 65 -8.10 -2.54 9.27
CA ASN A 65 -8.79 -1.32 9.66
C ASN A 65 -8.35 -0.83 11.05
N LYS A 66 -8.31 -1.72 12.05
CA LYS A 66 -7.87 -1.37 13.40
C LYS A 66 -6.41 -0.93 13.45
N ILE A 67 -5.53 -1.55 12.66
CA ILE A 67 -4.14 -1.14 12.54
C ILE A 67 -4.06 0.26 11.92
N ARG A 68 -4.85 0.54 10.89
CA ARG A 68 -4.86 1.82 10.17
C ARG A 68 -5.40 3.00 11.00
N GLU A 69 -6.12 2.75 12.08
CA GLU A 69 -6.52 3.81 13.03
C GLU A 69 -5.31 4.48 13.71
N LYS A 70 -4.16 3.78 13.80
CA LYS A 70 -2.98 4.27 14.54
C LYS A 70 -1.67 4.20 13.75
N TYR A 71 -1.57 3.34 12.74
CA TYR A 71 -0.30 2.99 12.11
C TYR A 71 -0.35 3.06 10.59
N ASN A 72 0.75 3.53 9.99
CA ASN A 72 0.89 3.73 8.55
C ASN A 72 2.00 2.86 7.91
N PHE A 73 2.50 1.82 8.61
CA PHE A 73 3.45 0.89 8.00
C PHE A 73 2.77 0.07 6.89
N PRO A 74 3.51 -0.36 5.85
CA PRO A 74 2.94 -1.13 4.76
C PRO A 74 2.35 -2.46 5.23
N ILE A 75 1.21 -2.84 4.62
CA ILE A 75 0.50 -4.09 4.88
C ILE A 75 0.37 -4.87 3.57
N ILE A 76 0.80 -6.14 3.59
CA ILE A 76 0.61 -7.09 2.51
C ILE A 76 -0.41 -8.12 2.98
N PHE A 77 -1.51 -8.30 2.25
CA PHE A 77 -2.41 -9.42 2.49
C PHE A 77 -1.91 -10.70 1.82
N VAL A 78 -2.03 -11.81 2.55
CA VAL A 78 -1.87 -13.17 2.02
C VAL A 78 -3.23 -13.86 2.15
N THR A 79 -3.78 -14.41 1.06
CA THR A 79 -5.14 -14.94 1.10
C THR A 79 -5.37 -16.08 0.12
N ALA A 80 -6.16 -17.09 0.53
CA ALA A 80 -6.66 -18.13 -0.36
C ALA A 80 -7.79 -17.64 -1.30
N LYS A 81 -8.38 -16.47 -1.01
CA LYS A 81 -9.49 -15.93 -1.79
C LYS A 81 -9.02 -15.31 -3.10
N VAL A 82 -9.50 -15.86 -4.20
CA VAL A 82 -9.11 -15.48 -5.57
C VAL A 82 -10.09 -14.50 -6.20
N GLU A 83 -11.26 -14.31 -5.62
CA GLU A 83 -12.30 -13.46 -6.20
C GLU A 83 -11.85 -12.00 -6.28
N ASN A 84 -12.08 -11.38 -7.44
CA ASN A 84 -11.71 -9.97 -7.69
C ASN A 84 -12.35 -9.01 -6.66
N ILE A 85 -13.50 -9.37 -6.11
CA ILE A 85 -14.20 -8.61 -5.08
C ILE A 85 -13.39 -8.58 -3.77
N ASP A 86 -12.79 -9.69 -3.36
CA ASP A 86 -12.00 -9.76 -2.13
C ASP A 86 -10.67 -8.97 -2.25
N LYS A 87 -10.06 -8.98 -3.43
CA LYS A 87 -8.86 -8.17 -3.72
C LYS A 87 -9.18 -6.68 -3.71
N ILE A 88 -10.28 -6.29 -4.34
CA ILE A 88 -10.77 -4.91 -4.35
C ILE A 88 -11.12 -4.46 -2.93
N THR A 89 -11.76 -5.30 -2.15
CA THR A 89 -12.12 -5.02 -0.74
C THR A 89 -10.87 -4.87 0.13
N GLY A 90 -9.88 -5.76 0.01
CA GLY A 90 -8.66 -5.73 0.82
C GLY A 90 -7.82 -4.48 0.59
N LEU A 91 -7.61 -4.11 -0.66
CA LEU A 91 -6.93 -2.87 -1.00
C LEU A 91 -7.77 -1.63 -0.64
N SER A 92 -9.12 -1.73 -0.73
CA SER A 92 -10.05 -0.68 -0.30
C SER A 92 -9.97 -0.36 1.18
N ILE A 93 -9.51 -1.28 1.99
CA ILE A 93 -9.37 -1.18 3.44
C ILE A 93 -8.03 -0.57 3.85
N GLY A 94 -7.11 -0.35 2.90
CA GLY A 94 -5.83 0.30 3.15
C GLY A 94 -4.60 -0.62 3.15
N ALA A 95 -4.70 -1.82 2.59
CA ALA A 95 -3.51 -2.62 2.30
C ALA A 95 -2.71 -2.01 1.13
N ASP A 96 -1.41 -2.24 1.14
CA ASP A 96 -0.50 -1.72 0.12
C ASP A 96 -0.24 -2.73 -1.00
N ASP A 97 -0.44 -4.02 -0.72
CA ASP A 97 -0.28 -5.12 -1.68
C ASP A 97 -1.03 -6.37 -1.22
N TYR A 98 -1.16 -7.37 -2.10
CA TYR A 98 -1.73 -8.67 -1.76
C TYR A 98 -1.05 -9.80 -2.54
N ILE A 99 -1.08 -11.01 -1.95
CA ILE A 99 -0.56 -12.26 -2.55
C ILE A 99 -1.62 -13.34 -2.37
N THR A 100 -1.86 -14.13 -3.41
CA THR A 100 -2.80 -15.26 -3.33
C THR A 100 -2.09 -16.56 -2.95
N LYS A 101 -2.66 -17.30 -2.00
CA LYS A 101 -2.27 -18.68 -1.68
C LYS A 101 -2.76 -19.64 -2.79
N PRO A 102 -1.98 -20.63 -3.24
CA PRO A 102 -0.57 -20.85 -2.88
C PRO A 102 0.36 -19.84 -3.57
N PHE A 103 1.38 -19.39 -2.86
CA PHE A 103 2.36 -18.43 -3.36
C PHE A 103 3.77 -19.04 -3.33
N GLN A 104 4.66 -18.50 -4.18
CA GLN A 104 6.07 -18.83 -4.11
C GLN A 104 6.74 -17.96 -3.05
N PRO A 105 7.51 -18.53 -2.09
CA PRO A 105 8.19 -17.75 -1.06
C PRO A 105 9.05 -16.60 -1.60
N LEU A 106 9.70 -16.80 -2.74
CA LEU A 106 10.50 -15.77 -3.39
C LEU A 106 9.65 -14.59 -3.89
N GLU A 107 8.39 -14.81 -4.30
CA GLU A 107 7.46 -13.74 -4.67
C GLU A 107 7.14 -12.90 -3.45
N LEU A 108 6.82 -13.54 -2.31
CA LEU A 108 6.55 -12.83 -1.06
C LEU A 108 7.75 -11.96 -0.63
N ILE A 109 8.96 -12.55 -0.66
CA ILE A 109 10.19 -11.83 -0.30
C ILE A 109 10.44 -10.64 -1.23
N ALA A 110 10.23 -10.79 -2.53
CA ALA A 110 10.38 -9.69 -3.49
C ALA A 110 9.43 -8.53 -3.15
N ARG A 111 8.16 -8.82 -2.84
CA ARG A 111 7.15 -7.83 -2.46
C ARG A 111 7.49 -7.15 -1.12
N VAL A 112 7.91 -7.92 -0.12
CA VAL A 112 8.38 -7.37 1.17
C VAL A 112 9.55 -6.42 0.96
N LYS A 113 10.57 -6.81 0.17
CA LYS A 113 11.70 -5.95 -0.16
C LYS A 113 11.28 -4.67 -0.88
N ALA A 114 10.34 -4.77 -1.82
CA ALA A 114 9.83 -3.62 -2.55
C ALA A 114 9.09 -2.64 -1.63
N GLN A 115 8.21 -3.14 -0.75
CA GLN A 115 7.48 -2.33 0.22
C GLN A 115 8.41 -1.67 1.24
N LEU A 116 9.37 -2.41 1.81
CA LEU A 116 10.36 -1.85 2.76
C LEU A 116 11.30 -0.82 2.11
N ARG A 117 11.75 -1.06 0.86
CA ARG A 117 12.58 -0.10 0.13
C ARG A 117 11.83 1.21 -0.05
N ARG A 118 10.55 1.14 -0.37
CA ARG A 118 9.68 2.30 -0.49
C ARG A 118 9.53 3.00 0.86
N TYR A 119 9.23 2.25 1.91
CA TYR A 119 9.09 2.76 3.27
C TYR A 119 10.33 3.53 3.74
N LYS A 120 11.53 2.97 3.51
CA LYS A 120 12.80 3.60 3.89
C LYS A 120 13.17 4.79 2.99
N LYS A 121 12.93 4.69 1.68
CA LYS A 121 13.24 5.76 0.74
C LYS A 121 12.42 7.03 1.02
N TYR A 122 11.20 6.86 1.49
CA TYR A 122 10.34 7.98 1.86
C TYR A 122 10.66 8.56 3.25
N ASN A 123 11.26 7.76 4.16
CA ASN A 123 11.68 8.25 5.48
C ASN A 123 13.08 8.89 5.50
N ASN A 124 13.93 8.70 4.47
CA ASN A 124 15.33 9.12 4.45
C ASN A 124 15.64 10.30 3.50
N GLN A 125 14.65 11.07 3.08
CA GLN A 125 14.93 12.29 2.30
C GLN A 125 15.03 13.51 3.22
N ASP A 126 16.16 13.61 3.94
CA ASP A 126 16.68 14.88 4.42
C ASP A 126 17.41 15.62 3.29
N ASN A 127 17.00 16.88 3.09
CA ASN A 127 17.75 17.97 2.49
C ASN A 127 18.35 17.85 1.09
N THR A 128 17.57 18.20 0.06
CA THR A 128 18.06 19.11 -0.99
C THR A 128 16.91 19.97 -1.51
N ILE A 129 17.15 21.25 -1.55
CA ILE A 129 16.26 22.35 -1.93
C ILE A 129 15.84 22.20 -3.39
N ASN A 130 14.54 22.30 -3.62
CA ASN A 130 13.80 22.76 -4.80
C ASN A 130 13.05 21.72 -5.63
N THR A 131 11.75 22.00 -5.75
CA THR A 131 10.70 21.36 -6.54
C THR A 131 9.94 20.20 -5.86
N ASN A 132 10.03 20.09 -4.54
CA ASN A 132 9.33 19.00 -3.82
C ASN A 132 7.89 19.34 -3.45
N GLU A 133 7.39 20.49 -3.85
CA GLU A 133 6.00 20.88 -3.62
C GLU A 133 5.31 21.14 -4.95
N ILE A 134 4.11 20.62 -5.09
CA ILE A 134 3.24 20.88 -6.24
C ILE A 134 1.95 21.46 -5.71
N ASP A 135 1.61 22.66 -6.15
CA ASP A 135 0.37 23.36 -5.80
C ASP A 135 -0.39 23.75 -7.07
N PHE A 136 -1.60 23.24 -7.20
CA PHE A 136 -2.51 23.60 -8.29
C PHE A 136 -3.93 23.13 -8.02
N ARG A 137 -4.92 23.90 -8.40
CA ARG A 137 -6.36 23.56 -8.36
C ARG A 137 -6.83 22.99 -7.02
N GLY A 138 -6.29 23.47 -5.90
CA GLY A 138 -6.62 23.00 -4.56
C GLY A 138 -5.88 21.72 -4.14
N ILE A 139 -5.01 21.18 -4.96
CA ILE A 139 -4.06 20.11 -4.62
C ILE A 139 -2.75 20.76 -4.20
N ARG A 140 -2.33 20.56 -2.96
CA ARG A 140 -0.98 20.87 -2.48
C ARG A 140 -0.37 19.60 -1.91
N ILE A 141 0.68 19.11 -2.55
CA ILE A 141 1.37 17.89 -2.17
C ILE A 141 2.87 18.16 -2.05
N ASN A 142 3.45 17.78 -0.92
CA ASN A 142 4.85 18.00 -0.63
C ASN A 142 5.57 16.64 -0.47
N ASN A 143 6.53 16.38 -1.34
CA ASN A 143 7.27 15.13 -1.37
C ASN A 143 8.31 15.00 -0.23
N SER A 144 8.72 16.12 0.38
CA SER A 144 9.67 16.10 1.51
C SER A 144 8.98 15.82 2.83
N THR A 145 7.80 16.46 3.09
CA THR A 145 7.04 16.27 4.32
C THR A 145 6.02 15.12 4.22
N HIS A 146 5.78 14.60 3.01
CA HIS A 146 4.72 13.62 2.70
C HIS A 146 3.31 14.10 3.08
N GLU A 147 3.12 15.40 3.11
CA GLU A 147 1.82 16.01 3.37
C GLU A 147 1.05 16.22 2.07
N PHE A 148 -0.23 15.96 2.16
CA PHE A 148 -1.17 16.24 1.09
C PHE A 148 -2.34 17.06 1.63
N PHE A 149 -2.54 18.24 1.05
CA PHE A 149 -3.69 19.09 1.32
C PHE A 149 -4.59 19.12 0.11
N PHE A 150 -5.88 18.96 0.36
CA PHE A 150 -6.90 19.11 -0.66
C PHE A 150 -7.90 20.18 -0.23
N ASN A 151 -8.01 21.28 -1.00
CA ASN A 151 -8.77 22.47 -0.65
C ASN A 151 -8.46 22.96 0.77
N GLU A 152 -7.17 23.15 1.07
CA GLU A 152 -6.61 23.62 2.34
C GLU A 152 -6.78 22.65 3.53
N LYS A 153 -7.42 21.50 3.35
CA LYS A 153 -7.56 20.48 4.40
C LYS A 153 -6.48 19.42 4.25
N LEU A 154 -5.81 19.12 5.35
CA LEU A 154 -4.88 17.97 5.41
C LEU A 154 -5.65 16.67 5.18
N VAL A 155 -5.18 15.86 4.27
CA VAL A 155 -5.75 14.56 3.92
C VAL A 155 -4.68 13.49 4.12
N GLU A 156 -4.94 12.54 4.99
CA GLU A 156 -4.02 11.44 5.25
C GLU A 156 -4.05 10.43 4.10
N LEU A 157 -2.88 10.18 3.54
CA LEU A 157 -2.67 9.19 2.49
C LEU A 157 -1.79 8.04 3.01
N THR A 158 -2.07 6.83 2.56
CA THR A 158 -1.08 5.75 2.69
C THR A 158 0.14 6.07 1.80
N LYS A 159 1.26 5.42 2.07
CA LYS A 159 2.49 5.64 1.28
C LYS A 159 2.31 5.33 -0.20
N THR A 160 1.55 4.29 -0.50
CA THR A 160 1.23 3.90 -1.87
C THR A 160 0.33 4.92 -2.55
N GLU A 161 -0.71 5.39 -1.87
CA GLU A 161 -1.58 6.46 -2.37
C GLU A 161 -0.79 7.74 -2.62
N PHE A 162 0.07 8.13 -1.68
CA PHE A 162 0.94 9.28 -1.83
C PHE A 162 1.85 9.16 -3.06
N ALA A 163 2.53 8.01 -3.23
CA ALA A 163 3.43 7.77 -4.35
C ALA A 163 2.70 7.81 -5.71
N ILE A 164 1.48 7.25 -5.78
CA ILE A 164 0.62 7.32 -6.96
C ILE A 164 0.25 8.78 -7.25
N LEU A 165 -0.30 9.48 -6.25
CA LEU A 165 -0.75 10.87 -6.42
C LEU A 165 0.41 11.79 -6.81
N TRP A 166 1.56 11.67 -6.15
CA TRP A 166 2.77 12.40 -6.50
C TRP A 166 3.19 12.18 -7.95
N LYS A 167 3.24 10.91 -8.39
CA LYS A 167 3.61 10.59 -9.78
C LYS A 167 2.65 11.20 -10.79
N LEU A 168 1.36 11.17 -10.51
CA LEU A 168 0.34 11.77 -11.37
C LEU A 168 0.43 13.31 -11.39
N CYS A 169 0.62 13.95 -10.22
CA CYS A 169 0.78 15.40 -10.11
C CYS A 169 2.04 15.90 -10.81
N ALA A 170 3.16 15.19 -10.67
CA ALA A 170 4.41 15.52 -11.35
C ALA A 170 4.32 15.39 -12.87
N ASN A 171 3.38 14.57 -13.37
CA ASN A 171 3.13 14.39 -14.80
C ASN A 171 1.80 15.01 -15.25
N ARG A 172 1.28 15.99 -14.52
CA ARG A 172 -0.02 16.62 -14.83
C ARG A 172 -0.14 17.06 -16.26
N GLY A 173 -1.30 16.83 -16.86
CA GLY A 173 -1.55 17.07 -18.28
C GLY A 173 -1.18 15.92 -19.20
N ASN A 174 -0.37 14.96 -18.74
CA ASN A 174 0.03 13.79 -19.52
C ASN A 174 -0.57 12.52 -18.93
N VAL A 175 -0.74 11.51 -19.77
CA VAL A 175 -1.18 10.17 -19.33
C VAL A 175 0.02 9.43 -18.74
N VAL A 176 -0.10 8.96 -17.52
CA VAL A 176 0.83 8.00 -16.92
C VAL A 176 0.27 6.61 -17.18
N LYS A 177 1.02 5.80 -17.92
CA LYS A 177 0.60 4.42 -18.23
C LYS A 177 0.54 3.56 -16.99
N SER A 178 -0.37 2.56 -16.98
CA SER A 178 -0.53 1.67 -15.83
C SER A 178 0.76 0.90 -15.49
N ASP A 179 1.47 0.41 -16.50
CA ASP A 179 2.76 -0.27 -16.34
C ASP A 179 3.85 0.64 -15.76
N GLU A 180 3.93 1.88 -16.24
CA GLU A 180 4.85 2.89 -15.72
C GLU A 180 4.52 3.27 -14.28
N LEU A 181 3.23 3.47 -13.98
CA LEU A 181 2.76 3.81 -12.64
C LEU A 181 3.06 2.68 -11.66
N PHE A 182 2.75 1.43 -12.05
CA PHE A 182 3.03 0.25 -11.23
C PHE A 182 4.53 0.08 -11.00
N SER A 183 5.33 0.05 -12.06
CA SER A 183 6.78 -0.14 -11.93
C SER A 183 7.44 0.95 -11.09
N LYS A 184 6.97 2.19 -11.19
CA LYS A 184 7.50 3.30 -10.39
C LYS A 184 7.08 3.21 -8.93
N VAL A 185 5.84 2.83 -8.66
CA VAL A 185 5.26 2.79 -7.32
C VAL A 185 5.62 1.49 -6.62
N TRP A 186 5.58 0.33 -7.28
CA TRP A 186 5.89 -0.97 -6.67
C TRP A 186 7.33 -1.43 -6.91
N GLY A 187 8.01 -0.87 -7.91
CA GLY A 187 9.40 -1.22 -8.23
C GLY A 187 9.56 -2.61 -8.85
N GLU A 188 8.47 -3.18 -9.34
CA GLU A 188 8.38 -4.50 -9.91
C GLU A 188 7.92 -4.46 -11.37
N LYS A 189 8.08 -5.58 -12.07
CA LYS A 189 7.55 -5.72 -13.42
C LYS A 189 6.03 -5.82 -13.35
N TYR A 190 5.34 -5.01 -14.16
CA TYR A 190 3.89 -5.01 -14.28
C TYR A 190 3.39 -6.27 -15.01
N PHE A 191 2.30 -6.84 -14.51
CA PHE A 191 1.51 -7.87 -15.16
C PHE A 191 0.05 -7.40 -15.24
N GLU A 192 -0.73 -7.91 -16.20
CA GLU A 192 -2.13 -7.49 -16.39
C GLU A 192 -3.00 -7.66 -15.12
N ARG A 193 -2.68 -8.67 -14.29
CA ARG A 193 -3.33 -8.89 -12.99
C ARG A 193 -3.13 -7.73 -12.00
N ASP A 194 -2.07 -6.94 -12.16
CA ASP A 194 -1.71 -5.86 -11.24
C ASP A 194 -2.54 -4.58 -11.50
N ASN A 195 -3.28 -4.54 -12.61
CA ASN A 195 -4.14 -3.41 -12.94
C ASN A 195 -5.22 -3.18 -11.86
N ASN A 196 -5.74 -4.25 -11.26
CA ASN A 196 -6.72 -4.16 -10.17
C ASN A 196 -6.13 -3.46 -8.93
N THR A 197 -4.86 -3.67 -8.63
CA THR A 197 -4.15 -3.02 -7.52
C THR A 197 -4.12 -1.50 -7.69
N ILE A 198 -3.75 -1.03 -8.90
CA ILE A 198 -3.74 0.40 -9.21
C ILE A 198 -5.16 0.99 -9.11
N MET A 199 -6.15 0.31 -9.71
CA MET A 199 -7.54 0.79 -9.74
C MET A 199 -8.10 1.08 -8.35
N VAL A 200 -7.77 0.26 -7.38
CA VAL A 200 -8.23 0.41 -6.00
C VAL A 200 -7.63 1.62 -5.33
N HIS A 201 -6.32 1.82 -5.43
CA HIS A 201 -5.68 3.01 -4.86
C HIS A 201 -6.16 4.31 -5.55
N ILE A 202 -6.41 4.27 -6.86
CA ILE A 202 -7.04 5.40 -7.57
C ILE A 202 -8.45 5.69 -7.05
N ARG A 203 -9.23 4.65 -6.77
CA ARG A 203 -10.57 4.82 -6.19
C ARG A 203 -10.49 5.48 -4.82
N HIS A 204 -9.59 5.04 -3.93
CA HIS A 204 -9.39 5.65 -2.61
C HIS A 204 -8.96 7.10 -2.70
N LEU A 205 -8.00 7.40 -3.57
CA LEU A 205 -7.59 8.78 -3.80
C LEU A 205 -8.77 9.65 -4.21
N ARG A 206 -9.61 9.17 -5.12
CA ARG A 206 -10.84 9.89 -5.51
C ARG A 206 -11.80 10.07 -4.36
N GLU A 207 -12.03 9.03 -3.55
CA GLU A 207 -12.89 9.11 -2.36
C GLU A 207 -12.36 10.14 -1.35
N LYS A 208 -11.07 10.11 -1.04
CA LYS A 208 -10.41 11.08 -0.14
C LYS A 208 -10.42 12.52 -0.66
N MET A 209 -10.42 12.67 -1.98
CA MET A 209 -10.54 13.98 -2.65
C MET A 209 -12.00 14.38 -2.94
N ASN A 210 -13.00 13.61 -2.47
CA ASN A 210 -14.41 13.80 -2.84
C ASN A 210 -14.65 13.85 -4.37
N ASP A 211 -13.84 13.10 -5.12
CA ASP A 211 -13.84 13.01 -6.59
C ASP A 211 -14.37 11.65 -7.10
N GLY A 212 -15.18 10.95 -6.28
CA GLY A 212 -15.65 9.58 -6.51
C GLY A 212 -16.82 9.42 -7.51
N GLY A 213 -17.21 10.46 -8.24
CA GLY A 213 -18.31 10.42 -9.20
C GLY A 213 -18.01 9.62 -10.47
N ARG A 214 -19.07 9.40 -11.30
CA ARG A 214 -18.93 8.77 -12.64
C ARG A 214 -17.97 9.54 -13.56
N ASN A 215 -17.76 10.82 -13.31
CA ASN A 215 -16.92 11.70 -14.10
C ASN A 215 -15.94 12.47 -13.18
N PRO A 216 -14.85 11.82 -12.72
CA PRO A 216 -13.91 12.43 -11.81
C PRO A 216 -13.26 13.68 -12.43
N LYS A 217 -13.11 14.75 -11.61
CA LYS A 217 -12.57 16.04 -12.06
C LYS A 217 -11.03 16.08 -12.05
N TYR A 218 -10.44 15.39 -11.07
CA TYR A 218 -8.99 15.43 -10.84
C TYR A 218 -8.25 14.26 -11.47
N ILE A 219 -8.53 13.05 -11.01
CA ILE A 219 -7.85 11.85 -11.51
C ILE A 219 -8.73 11.20 -12.56
N LYS A 220 -8.40 11.34 -13.83
CA LYS A 220 -9.13 10.74 -14.95
C LYS A 220 -8.56 9.39 -15.36
N THR A 221 -9.44 8.45 -15.67
CA THR A 221 -9.05 7.19 -16.31
C THR A 221 -8.99 7.39 -17.82
N VAL A 222 -7.87 7.01 -18.42
CA VAL A 222 -7.71 6.92 -19.87
C VAL A 222 -7.76 5.44 -20.22
N TYR A 223 -8.93 4.99 -20.69
CA TYR A 223 -9.20 3.57 -20.93
C TYR A 223 -8.13 2.91 -21.81
N GLY A 224 -7.68 1.73 -21.40
CA GLY A 224 -6.65 0.96 -22.08
C GLY A 224 -5.22 1.53 -21.96
N MET A 225 -5.01 2.67 -21.31
CA MET A 225 -3.71 3.32 -21.19
C MET A 225 -3.23 3.53 -19.75
N GLY A 226 -4.06 4.15 -18.90
CA GLY A 226 -3.65 4.49 -17.55
C GLY A 226 -4.45 5.63 -16.95
N TYR A 227 -3.76 6.53 -16.24
CA TYR A 227 -4.40 7.61 -15.49
C TYR A 227 -3.74 8.96 -15.75
N LYS A 228 -4.51 10.02 -15.57
CA LYS A 228 -4.06 11.40 -15.83
C LYS A 228 -4.66 12.35 -14.80
N ILE A 229 -3.88 13.33 -14.37
CA ILE A 229 -4.38 14.53 -13.69
C ILE A 229 -4.37 15.68 -14.71
N GLU A 230 -5.48 16.40 -14.82
CA GLU A 230 -5.59 17.57 -15.70
C GLU A 230 -4.71 18.73 -15.18
N LYS A 231 -4.27 19.60 -16.12
CA LYS A 231 -3.50 20.81 -15.79
C LYS A 231 -4.35 21.83 -15.06
#